data_5926aac90abb3424cdefe622c72a81f7
#
_entry.id   5926aac90abb3424cdefe622c72a81f7
#
_cell.length_a   1.000
_cell.length_b   1.000
_cell.length_c   1.000
_cell.angle_alpha   90.00
_cell.angle_beta   90.00
_cell.angle_gamma   90.00
#
_symmetry.space_group_name_H-M   'P 1'
#
loop_
_entity.id
_entity.type
_entity.pdbx_description
1 polymer ?
#
loop_
_entity_poly.entity_id
_entity_poly.type
_entity_poly.pdbx_seq_one_letter_code
_entity_poly.pdbx_strand_id
1 'polypeptide(L)'
;FVSLECLSLCSYLLSGYTKRDLRSNEAIMKYLLMGGTSSSILAYGLSWLYGLSGGEIEIQEIANGLINTQMYNSPGIWIALLSIMVGIAFKLSLVPFHQWIFDVYEGSPTPVVAFISVISKVAASALATRIFDIIFYFSLNEWHLLLK
;
A
#
# COMPACT_ATOMS: atom_id res chain seq x y z
N PHE A 1 7.34 -5.48 2.18
CA PHE A 1 5.92 -5.88 2.23
C PHE A 1 5.54 -6.47 3.57
N VAL A 2 6.24 -7.51 4.02
CA VAL A 2 5.90 -8.21 5.28
C VAL A 2 5.89 -7.27 6.49
N SER A 3 6.88 -6.41 6.62
CA SER A 3 6.93 -5.45 7.74
C SER A 3 5.79 -4.44 7.72
N LEU A 4 5.37 -4.00 6.54
CA LEU A 4 4.20 -3.13 6.38
C LEU A 4 2.90 -3.83 6.76
N GLU A 5 2.77 -5.10 6.39
CA GLU A 5 1.59 -5.90 6.77
C GLU A 5 1.55 -6.16 8.28
N CYS A 6 2.70 -6.42 8.92
CA CYS A 6 2.77 -6.52 10.37
C CYS A 6 2.35 -5.21 11.05
N LEU A 7 2.80 -4.07 10.55
CA LEU A 7 2.40 -2.76 11.05
C LEU A 7 0.89 -2.54 10.92
N SER A 8 0.32 -2.90 9.78
CA SER A 8 -1.12 -2.76 9.55
C SER A 8 -1.95 -3.66 10.46
N LEU A 9 -1.55 -4.91 10.65
CA LEU A 9 -2.23 -5.83 11.57
C LEU A 9 -2.20 -5.32 13.02
N CYS A 10 -1.07 -4.80 13.48
CA CYS A 10 -0.96 -4.17 14.79
C CYS A 10 -1.88 -2.95 14.91
N SER A 11 -1.96 -2.14 13.87
CA SER A 11 -2.85 -0.98 13.83
C SER A 11 -4.33 -1.38 13.92
N TYR A 12 -4.73 -2.48 13.27
CA TYR A 12 -6.10 -2.99 13.37
C TYR A 12 -6.47 -3.39 14.79
N LEU A 13 -5.55 -4.08 15.48
CA LEU A 13 -5.77 -4.48 16.87
C LEU A 13 -5.85 -3.28 17.80
N LEU A 14 -4.99 -2.28 17.61
CA LEU A 14 -4.99 -1.07 18.41
C LEU A 14 -6.27 -0.25 18.21
N SER A 15 -6.79 -0.17 17.00
CA SER A 15 -8.03 0.57 16.73
C SER A 15 -9.25 -0.06 17.42
N GLY A 16 -9.23 -1.36 17.65
CA GLY A 16 -10.26 -2.08 18.40
C GLY A 16 -9.94 -2.34 19.87
N TYR A 17 -9.01 -1.58 20.47
CA TYR A 17 -8.55 -1.80 21.83
C TYR A 17 -9.68 -1.74 22.86
N THR A 18 -10.65 -0.83 22.69
CA THR A 18 -11.78 -0.66 23.59
C THR A 18 -12.92 -1.63 23.22
N LYS A 19 -12.88 -2.85 23.74
CA LYS A 19 -13.81 -3.94 23.37
C LYS A 19 -15.29 -3.69 23.65
N ARG A 20 -15.60 -2.83 24.61
CA ARG A 20 -16.98 -2.54 25.04
C ARG A 20 -17.64 -1.41 24.23
N ASP A 21 -16.86 -0.69 23.43
CA ASP A 21 -17.36 0.41 22.61
C ASP A 21 -17.79 -0.12 21.23
N LEU A 22 -19.05 0.09 20.88
CA LEU A 22 -19.60 -0.30 19.58
C LEU A 22 -18.90 0.44 18.43
N ARG A 23 -18.55 1.71 18.63
CA ARG A 23 -17.85 2.51 17.63
C ARG A 23 -16.44 1.96 17.34
N SER A 24 -15.75 1.55 18.40
CA SER A 24 -14.41 0.93 18.25
C SER A 24 -14.49 -0.40 17.50
N ASN A 25 -15.49 -1.22 17.79
CA ASN A 25 -15.71 -2.49 17.08
C ASN A 25 -16.06 -2.27 15.59
N GLU A 26 -16.88 -1.29 15.29
CA GLU A 26 -17.20 -0.90 13.92
C GLU A 26 -15.96 -0.38 13.19
N ALA A 27 -15.16 0.44 13.84
CA ALA A 27 -13.92 0.98 13.29
C ALA A 27 -12.92 -0.15 12.91
N ILE A 28 -12.72 -1.11 13.81
CA ILE A 28 -11.80 -2.23 13.53
C ILE A 28 -12.30 -3.09 12.38
N MET A 29 -13.59 -3.37 12.31
CA MET A 29 -14.15 -4.17 11.22
C MET A 29 -14.00 -3.49 9.86
N LYS A 30 -14.34 -2.22 9.78
CA LYS A 30 -14.16 -1.44 8.55
C LYS A 30 -12.69 -1.34 8.14
N TYR A 31 -11.81 -1.06 9.09
CA TYR A 31 -10.38 -0.94 8.84
C TYR A 31 -9.78 -2.27 8.38
N LEU A 32 -10.13 -3.36 9.03
CA LEU A 32 -9.66 -4.70 8.68
C LEU A 32 -10.10 -5.12 7.27
N LEU A 33 -11.37 -4.96 6.94
CA LEU A 33 -11.91 -5.36 5.65
C LEU A 33 -11.32 -4.54 4.51
N MET A 34 -11.31 -3.23 4.64
CA MET A 34 -10.75 -2.34 3.61
C MET A 34 -9.24 -2.48 3.49
N GLY A 35 -8.55 -2.63 4.62
CA GLY A 35 -7.12 -2.86 4.66
C GLY A 35 -6.72 -4.20 4.05
N GLY A 36 -7.48 -5.25 4.32
CA GLY A 36 -7.25 -6.57 3.74
C GLY A 36 -7.40 -6.59 2.22
N THR A 37 -8.41 -5.93 1.69
CA THR A 37 -8.58 -5.82 0.23
C THR A 37 -7.45 -5.03 -0.42
N SER A 38 -7.03 -3.92 0.17
CA SER A 38 -5.92 -3.13 -0.36
C SER A 38 -4.59 -3.88 -0.33
N SER A 39 -4.33 -4.64 0.73
CA SER A 39 -3.14 -5.49 0.85
C SER A 39 -3.12 -6.60 -0.20
N SER A 40 -4.28 -7.18 -0.50
CA SER A 40 -4.40 -8.20 -1.55
C SER A 40 -4.08 -7.62 -2.93
N ILE A 41 -4.56 -6.43 -3.22
CA ILE A 41 -4.27 -5.73 -4.49
C ILE A 41 -2.78 -5.39 -4.58
N LEU A 42 -2.18 -4.93 -3.50
CA LEU A 42 -0.74 -4.63 -3.45
C LEU A 42 0.10 -5.88 -3.69
N ALA A 43 -0.24 -7.00 -3.04
CA ALA A 43 0.44 -8.28 -3.24
C ALA A 43 0.31 -8.77 -4.68
N TYR A 44 -0.84 -8.60 -5.29
CA TYR A 44 -1.07 -8.92 -6.71
C TYR A 44 -0.14 -8.11 -7.62
N GLY A 45 -0.02 -6.81 -7.39
CA GLY A 45 0.90 -5.95 -8.14
C GLY A 45 2.36 -6.36 -7.97
N LEU A 46 2.79 -6.68 -6.76
CA LEU A 46 4.15 -7.16 -6.48
C LEU A 46 4.42 -8.52 -7.12
N SER A 47 3.41 -9.40 -7.20
CA SER A 47 3.56 -10.69 -7.91
C SER A 47 3.79 -10.52 -9.39
N TRP A 48 3.18 -9.55 -10.04
CA TRP A 48 3.46 -9.19 -11.43
C TRP A 48 4.91 -8.74 -11.62
N LEU A 49 5.41 -7.89 -10.72
CA LEU A 49 6.81 -7.48 -10.77
C LEU A 49 7.76 -8.66 -10.63
N TYR A 50 7.47 -9.58 -9.72
CA TYR A 50 8.26 -10.79 -9.52
C TYR A 50 8.31 -11.65 -10.79
N GLY A 51 7.16 -11.87 -11.43
CA GLY A 51 7.07 -12.64 -12.67
C GLY A 51 7.80 -11.99 -13.85
N LEU A 52 7.65 -10.68 -14.02
CA LEU A 52 8.24 -9.93 -15.13
C LEU A 52 9.76 -9.76 -14.98
N SER A 53 10.27 -9.72 -13.76
CA SER A 53 11.71 -9.57 -13.48
C SER A 53 12.50 -10.88 -13.57
N GLY A 54 11.82 -12.00 -13.82
CA GLY A 54 12.49 -13.31 -13.88
C GLY A 54 12.73 -13.96 -12.52
N GLY A 55 11.95 -13.56 -11.49
CA GLY A 55 12.00 -14.16 -10.16
C GLY A 55 12.90 -13.43 -9.15
N GLU A 56 13.28 -12.20 -9.44
CA GLU A 56 14.09 -11.39 -8.53
C GLU A 56 13.24 -10.80 -7.40
N ILE A 57 13.79 -10.72 -6.19
CA ILE A 57 13.12 -10.23 -5.00
C ILE A 57 13.63 -8.85 -4.57
N GLU A 58 14.94 -8.61 -4.69
CA GLU A 58 15.51 -7.31 -4.35
C GLU A 58 15.08 -6.21 -5.32
N ILE A 59 14.76 -5.02 -4.79
CA ILE A 59 14.23 -3.91 -5.60
C ILE A 59 15.19 -3.52 -6.72
N GLN A 60 16.49 -3.45 -6.42
CA GLN A 60 17.50 -3.11 -7.42
C GLN A 60 17.63 -4.20 -8.50
N GLU A 61 17.55 -5.45 -8.10
CA GLU A 61 17.63 -6.59 -9.03
C GLU A 61 16.35 -6.71 -9.87
N ILE A 62 15.19 -6.37 -9.31
CA ILE A 62 13.93 -6.27 -10.08
C ILE A 62 14.09 -5.25 -11.21
N ALA A 63 14.61 -4.07 -10.91
CA ALA A 63 14.85 -3.04 -11.91
C ALA A 63 15.82 -3.52 -13.01
N ASN A 64 16.93 -4.16 -12.62
CA ASN A 64 17.89 -4.70 -13.57
C ASN A 64 17.29 -5.84 -14.41
N GLY A 65 16.51 -6.72 -13.80
CA GLY A 65 15.81 -7.80 -14.47
C GLY A 65 14.82 -7.29 -15.52
N LEU A 66 14.07 -6.25 -15.21
CA LEU A 66 13.13 -5.61 -16.14
C LEU A 66 13.85 -4.96 -17.32
N ILE A 67 15.01 -4.35 -17.09
CA ILE A 67 15.84 -3.78 -18.16
C ILE A 67 16.39 -4.89 -19.05
N ASN A 68 16.95 -5.94 -18.47
CA ASN A 68 17.56 -7.04 -19.20
C ASN A 68 16.55 -7.82 -20.05
N THR A 69 15.34 -7.99 -19.57
CA THR A 69 14.26 -8.67 -20.29
C THR A 69 13.44 -7.76 -21.21
N GLN A 70 13.71 -6.45 -21.20
CA GLN A 70 12.99 -5.44 -21.97
C GLN A 70 11.46 -5.43 -21.72
N MET A 71 11.05 -5.77 -20.50
CA MET A 71 9.64 -5.88 -20.12
C MET A 71 8.99 -4.56 -19.71
N TYR A 72 9.71 -3.44 -19.71
CA TYR A 72 9.14 -2.14 -19.34
C TYR A 72 8.02 -1.67 -20.28
N ASN A 73 7.99 -2.13 -21.51
CA ASN A 73 6.96 -1.80 -22.49
C ASN A 73 5.81 -2.82 -22.52
N SER A 74 5.81 -3.82 -21.63
CA SER A 74 4.78 -4.86 -21.60
C SER A 74 3.51 -4.38 -20.90
N PRO A 75 2.32 -4.90 -21.26
CA PRO A 75 1.09 -4.60 -20.53
C PRO A 75 1.13 -5.01 -19.06
N GLY A 76 1.94 -5.99 -18.70
CA GLY A 76 2.11 -6.46 -17.32
C GLY A 76 2.67 -5.38 -16.39
N ILE A 77 3.54 -4.51 -16.88
CA ILE A 77 4.05 -3.37 -16.12
C ILE A 77 2.94 -2.38 -15.76
N TRP A 78 2.01 -2.14 -16.66
CA TRP A 78 0.86 -1.29 -16.38
C TRP A 78 -0.04 -1.87 -15.28
N ILE A 79 -0.31 -3.17 -15.34
CA ILE A 79 -1.08 -3.87 -14.32
C ILE A 79 -0.38 -3.78 -12.96
N ALA A 80 0.91 -4.06 -12.92
CA ALA A 80 1.72 -3.96 -11.71
C ALA A 80 1.71 -2.54 -11.14
N LEU A 81 1.93 -1.53 -11.99
CA LEU A 81 1.94 -0.13 -11.60
C LEU A 81 0.59 0.30 -10.98
N LEU A 82 -0.50 0.01 -11.66
CA LEU A 82 -1.84 0.35 -11.18
C LEU A 82 -2.17 -0.34 -9.86
N SER A 83 -1.89 -1.62 -9.73
CA SER A 83 -2.17 -2.38 -8.51
C SER A 83 -1.34 -1.88 -7.32
N ILE A 84 -0.09 -1.58 -7.51
CA ILE A 84 0.79 -1.05 -6.47
C ILE A 84 0.33 0.37 -6.07
N MET A 85 -0.04 1.20 -7.04
CA MET A 85 -0.56 2.53 -6.75
C MET A 85 -1.83 2.50 -5.92
N VAL A 86 -2.78 1.62 -6.25
CA VAL A 86 -4.01 1.45 -5.48
C VAL A 86 -3.72 1.04 -4.04
N GLY A 87 -2.85 0.06 -3.83
CA GLY A 87 -2.50 -0.41 -2.49
C GLY A 87 -1.83 0.68 -1.63
N ILE A 88 -0.90 1.43 -2.22
CA ILE A 88 -0.22 2.54 -1.53
C ILE A 88 -1.17 3.72 -1.31
N ALA A 89 -2.02 4.04 -2.27
CA ALA A 89 -3.00 5.11 -2.16
C ALA A 89 -3.97 4.86 -0.99
N PHE A 90 -4.40 3.62 -0.78
CA PHE A 90 -5.20 3.27 0.39
C PHE A 90 -4.45 3.57 1.69
N LYS A 91 -3.20 3.14 1.81
CA LYS A 91 -2.38 3.35 3.01
C LYS A 91 -2.10 4.83 3.27
N LEU A 92 -1.91 5.63 2.23
CA LEU A 92 -1.72 7.08 2.30
C LEU A 92 -3.03 7.85 2.40
N SER A 93 -4.15 7.17 2.25
CA SER A 93 -5.48 7.78 2.29
C SER A 93 -5.72 8.82 1.19
N LEU A 94 -5.23 8.53 0.01
CA LEU A 94 -5.44 9.38 -1.16
C LEU A 94 -6.85 9.18 -1.73
N VAL A 95 -7.39 10.22 -2.31
CA VAL A 95 -8.70 10.16 -2.98
C VAL A 95 -8.59 9.23 -4.21
N PRO A 96 -9.54 8.33 -4.44
CA PRO A 96 -10.83 8.10 -3.77
C PRO A 96 -10.79 7.09 -2.60
N PHE A 97 -9.62 6.65 -2.16
CA PHE A 97 -9.45 5.58 -1.16
C PHE A 97 -9.39 6.09 0.29
N HIS A 98 -9.98 7.25 0.57
CA HIS A 98 -9.89 7.91 1.87
C HIS A 98 -11.12 7.70 2.78
N GLN A 99 -12.15 7.04 2.31
CA GLN A 99 -13.44 6.93 3.02
C GLN A 99 -13.34 6.21 4.36
N TRP A 100 -12.41 5.28 4.48
CA TRP A 100 -12.21 4.50 5.72
C TRP A 100 -11.71 5.34 6.90
N ILE A 101 -11.04 6.46 6.63
CA ILE A 101 -10.41 7.29 7.65
C ILE A 101 -11.42 7.87 8.63
N PHE A 102 -12.51 8.40 8.12
CA PHE A 102 -13.51 9.09 8.95
C PHE A 102 -14.04 8.18 10.06
N ASP A 103 -14.45 6.98 9.68
CA ASP A 103 -15.01 6.01 10.62
C ASP A 103 -13.95 5.47 11.59
N VAL A 104 -12.76 5.19 11.10
CA VAL A 104 -11.67 4.64 11.91
C VAL A 104 -11.16 5.68 12.91
N TYR A 105 -10.97 6.93 12.51
CA TYR A 105 -10.46 7.97 13.39
C TYR A 105 -11.49 8.40 14.44
N GLU A 106 -12.77 8.37 14.12
CA GLU A 106 -13.82 8.65 15.08
C GLU A 106 -13.97 7.53 16.13
N GLY A 107 -13.89 6.28 15.69
CA GLY A 107 -14.10 5.12 16.55
C GLY A 107 -12.88 4.68 17.36
N SER A 108 -11.68 5.15 17.04
CA SER A 108 -10.45 4.73 17.71
C SER A 108 -10.06 5.63 18.87
N PRO A 109 -9.36 5.11 19.91
CA PRO A 109 -8.79 5.94 20.96
C PRO A 109 -7.82 6.99 20.41
N THR A 110 -7.78 8.19 21.01
CA THR A 110 -6.95 9.32 20.53
C THR A 110 -5.46 8.99 20.37
N PRO A 111 -4.77 8.28 21.28
CA PRO A 111 -3.38 7.89 21.09
C PRO A 111 -3.18 6.99 19.86
N VAL A 112 -4.13 6.09 19.59
CA VAL A 112 -4.10 5.18 18.44
C VAL A 112 -4.27 5.97 17.14
N VAL A 113 -5.17 6.95 17.13
CA VAL A 113 -5.38 7.83 15.96
C VAL A 113 -4.08 8.58 15.63
N ALA A 114 -3.39 9.11 16.62
CA ALA A 114 -2.11 9.77 16.43
C ALA A 114 -1.06 8.82 15.82
N PHE A 115 -0.99 7.59 16.30
CA PHE A 115 -0.09 6.56 15.76
C PHE A 115 -0.41 6.25 14.30
N ILE A 116 -1.67 5.96 13.98
CA ILE A 116 -2.09 5.60 12.63
C ILE A 116 -1.91 6.76 11.66
N SER A 117 -2.20 7.99 12.08
CA SER A 117 -2.13 9.15 11.21
C SER A 117 -0.71 9.55 10.80
N VAL A 118 0.28 9.25 11.62
CA VAL A 118 1.67 9.67 11.38
C VAL A 118 2.53 8.49 10.94
N ILE A 119 2.68 7.48 11.77
CA ILE A 119 3.68 6.42 11.58
C ILE A 119 3.36 5.54 10.38
N SER A 120 2.11 5.14 10.22
CA SER A 120 1.69 4.33 9.07
C SER A 120 1.88 5.06 7.74
N LYS A 121 1.59 6.36 7.72
CA LYS A 121 1.75 7.17 6.50
C LYS A 121 3.21 7.41 6.15
N VAL A 122 4.07 7.63 7.14
CA VAL A 122 5.52 7.75 6.90
C VAL A 122 6.09 6.46 6.32
N ALA A 123 5.72 5.31 6.88
CA ALA A 123 6.15 4.01 6.35
C ALA A 123 5.67 3.77 4.92
N ALA A 124 4.41 4.09 4.62
CA ALA A 124 3.85 3.94 3.28
C ALA A 124 4.51 4.88 2.27
N SER A 125 4.82 6.12 2.64
CA SER A 125 5.51 7.07 1.77
C SER A 125 6.95 6.65 1.49
N ALA A 126 7.65 6.09 2.47
CA ALA A 126 8.99 5.55 2.27
C ALA A 126 8.99 4.38 1.27
N LEU A 127 8.03 3.47 1.39
CA LEU A 127 7.86 2.38 0.43
C LEU A 127 7.55 2.92 -0.97
N ALA A 128 6.63 3.87 -1.09
CA ALA A 128 6.26 4.48 -2.35
C ALA A 128 7.46 5.11 -3.04
N THR A 129 8.26 5.89 -2.31
CA THR A 129 9.47 6.52 -2.83
C THR A 129 10.43 5.48 -3.38
N ARG A 130 10.71 4.44 -2.63
CA ARG A 130 11.64 3.38 -3.08
C ARG A 130 11.15 2.65 -4.31
N ILE A 131 9.88 2.29 -4.35
CA ILE A 131 9.33 1.55 -5.49
C ILE A 131 9.31 2.41 -6.73
N PHE A 132 8.77 3.62 -6.66
CA PHE A 132 8.62 4.46 -7.85
C PHE A 132 9.92 5.00 -8.38
N ASP A 133 10.87 5.35 -7.52
CA ASP A 133 12.16 5.90 -7.98
C ASP A 133 13.09 4.82 -8.53
N ILE A 134 13.04 3.59 -8.03
CA ILE A 134 13.95 2.53 -8.43
C ILE A 134 13.35 1.65 -9.52
N ILE A 135 12.15 1.11 -9.30
CA ILE A 135 11.55 0.14 -10.23
C ILE A 135 10.90 0.85 -11.41
N PHE A 136 10.12 1.89 -11.17
CA PHE A 136 9.35 2.58 -12.21
C PHE A 136 10.06 3.83 -12.76
N TYR A 137 11.37 3.90 -12.62
CA TYR A 137 12.15 5.04 -13.16
C TYR A 137 11.94 5.24 -14.66
N PHE A 138 11.92 4.16 -15.43
CA PHE A 138 11.68 4.22 -16.88
C PHE A 138 10.21 4.45 -17.26
N SER A 139 9.30 4.34 -16.31
CA SER A 139 7.87 4.59 -16.47
C SER A 139 7.43 5.91 -15.83
N LEU A 140 8.35 6.86 -15.69
CA LEU A 140 8.12 8.16 -15.05
C LEU A 140 6.91 8.90 -15.60
N ASN A 141 6.76 8.94 -16.91
CA ASN A 141 5.68 9.66 -17.57
C ASN A 141 4.31 9.05 -17.23
N GLU A 142 4.23 7.73 -17.19
CA GLU A 142 3.00 7.01 -16.91
C GLU A 142 2.54 7.20 -15.46
N TRP A 143 3.42 7.00 -14.49
CA TRP A 143 3.00 7.14 -13.09
C TRP A 143 2.81 8.60 -12.67
N HIS A 144 3.52 9.56 -13.27
CA HIS A 144 3.22 10.99 -13.11
C HIS A 144 1.83 11.36 -13.62
N LEU A 145 1.41 10.75 -14.73
CA LEU A 145 0.07 10.93 -15.26
C LEU A 145 -1.02 10.42 -14.31
N LEU A 146 -0.77 9.28 -13.65
CA LEU A 146 -1.71 8.69 -12.70
C LEU A 146 -1.82 9.47 -11.37
N LEU A 147 -0.76 10.21 -11.01
CA LEU A 147 -0.74 11.01 -9.79
C LEU A 147 -1.36 12.41 -9.94
N LYS A 148 -1.55 12.90 -11.15
CA LYS A 148 -2.23 14.17 -11.42
C LYS A 148 -3.74 14.03 -11.36
#